data_83416b27b21b34d47e8ac0ae2788dc3f
#
_entry.id   83416b27b21b34d47e8ac0ae2788dc3f
#
_cell.length_a   1.000
_cell.length_b   1.000
_cell.length_c   1.000
_cell.angle_alpha   90.00
_cell.angle_beta   90.00
_cell.angle_gamma   90.00
#
_symmetry.space_group_name_H-M   'P 1'
#
loop_
_entity.id
_entity.type
_entity.pdbx_description
1 polymer ?
#
loop_
_entity_poly.entity_id
_entity_poly.type
_entity_poly.pdbx_seq_one_letter_code
_entity_poly.pdbx_strand_id
1 'polypeptide(L)'
;GWDWAKGLESHGAKDVAVITNGYDFNIEELKTKSDLSQNFTMSHVGIVGAARNATKFWEALGELIKDENQSDFSNLLKIRLIGQVDNSVLHSIKENNLENHVEIIPYIPHEKVIIEQSSSQVLLLFVNNSPNAKGILTGKIFEYMASGRPILAIGPKDGDTAIILDETKAGFVIDFEDKEGMKNTIIDLFNKYKENQLVTQKNEFVEKYSRQNLAAEYVKLLNQINN
;
A
#
# COMPACT_ATOMS: atom_id res chain seq x y z
N GLY A 1 1.60 -15.55 -6.57
CA GLY A 1 1.18 -14.50 -7.49
C GLY A 1 1.35 -14.89 -8.95
N TRP A 2 0.93 -14.06 -9.86
CA TRP A 2 0.94 -14.35 -11.31
C TRP A 2 2.34 -14.40 -11.90
N ASP A 3 3.26 -13.58 -11.41
CA ASP A 3 4.68 -13.63 -11.83
C ASP A 3 5.31 -14.98 -11.48
N TRP A 4 5.03 -15.51 -10.29
CA TRP A 4 5.45 -16.86 -9.90
C TRP A 4 4.80 -17.96 -10.73
N ALA A 5 3.50 -17.81 -11.08
CA ALA A 5 2.82 -18.78 -11.94
C ALA A 5 3.49 -18.86 -13.33
N LYS A 6 3.79 -17.70 -13.96
CA LYS A 6 4.55 -17.65 -15.22
C LYS A 6 5.92 -18.32 -15.10
N GLY A 7 6.61 -18.13 -13.98
CA GLY A 7 7.88 -18.82 -13.68
C GLY A 7 7.71 -20.34 -13.65
N LEU A 8 6.69 -20.86 -12.97
CA LEU A 8 6.39 -22.30 -12.94
C LEU A 8 6.05 -22.85 -14.32
N GLU A 9 5.22 -22.14 -15.09
CA GLU A 9 4.87 -22.52 -16.47
C GLU A 9 6.09 -22.58 -17.38
N SER A 10 7.03 -21.63 -17.25
CA SER A 10 8.29 -21.64 -18.00
C SER A 10 9.19 -22.84 -17.68
N HIS A 11 8.99 -23.48 -16.52
CA HIS A 11 9.66 -24.71 -16.10
C HIS A 11 8.83 -25.96 -16.37
N GLY A 12 7.76 -25.86 -17.15
CA GLY A 12 6.95 -26.97 -17.63
C GLY A 12 5.73 -27.33 -16.77
N ALA A 13 5.39 -26.53 -15.76
CA ALA A 13 4.12 -26.71 -15.07
C ALA A 13 2.94 -26.42 -16.02
N LYS A 14 1.88 -27.23 -15.92
CA LYS A 14 0.65 -27.05 -16.71
C LYS A 14 -0.48 -26.67 -15.76
N ASP A 15 -1.44 -25.90 -16.28
CA ASP A 15 -2.68 -25.56 -15.58
C ASP A 15 -2.43 -24.90 -14.20
N VAL A 16 -1.54 -23.90 -14.16
CA VAL A 16 -1.20 -23.18 -12.93
C VAL A 16 -2.32 -22.24 -12.53
N ALA A 17 -3.02 -22.53 -11.42
CA ALA A 17 -4.02 -21.65 -10.84
C ALA A 17 -3.39 -20.71 -9.81
N VAL A 18 -3.82 -19.45 -9.77
CA VAL A 18 -3.35 -18.46 -8.79
C VAL A 18 -4.49 -18.10 -7.84
N ILE A 19 -4.38 -18.54 -6.60
CA ILE A 19 -5.23 -18.09 -5.50
C ILE A 19 -4.33 -17.33 -4.53
N THR A 20 -4.63 -16.04 -4.31
CA THR A 20 -3.80 -15.15 -3.50
C THR A 20 -4.11 -15.30 -2.00
N ASN A 21 -3.39 -14.58 -1.17
CA ASN A 21 -3.84 -14.30 0.19
C ASN A 21 -5.02 -13.30 0.15
N GLY A 22 -5.69 -13.06 1.27
CA GLY A 22 -6.83 -12.17 1.38
C GLY A 22 -6.97 -11.57 2.78
N TYR A 23 -7.97 -10.71 2.96
CA TYR A 23 -8.33 -10.13 4.26
C TYR A 23 -9.43 -10.95 4.95
N ASP A 24 -9.50 -10.83 6.28
CA ASP A 24 -10.40 -11.60 7.15
C ASP A 24 -10.97 -10.72 8.26
N PHE A 25 -11.70 -9.66 7.87
CA PHE A 25 -12.40 -8.83 8.84
C PHE A 25 -13.63 -8.14 8.22
N ASN A 26 -14.57 -7.75 9.07
CA ASN A 26 -15.77 -7.06 8.63
C ASN A 26 -15.47 -5.57 8.39
N ILE A 27 -15.53 -5.15 7.13
CA ILE A 27 -15.27 -3.77 6.70
C ILE A 27 -16.26 -2.78 7.36
N GLU A 28 -17.51 -3.19 7.59
CA GLU A 28 -18.53 -2.31 8.20
C GLU A 28 -18.21 -1.98 9.66
N GLU A 29 -17.63 -2.92 10.41
CA GLU A 29 -17.20 -2.69 11.79
C GLU A 29 -16.03 -1.70 11.88
N LEU A 30 -15.23 -1.56 10.82
CA LEU A 30 -14.10 -0.64 10.78
C LEU A 30 -14.54 0.81 10.61
N LYS A 31 -15.53 1.06 9.77
CA LYS A 31 -16.03 2.41 9.46
C LYS A 31 -16.61 3.14 10.67
N THR A 32 -17.07 2.40 11.67
CA THR A 32 -17.70 2.96 12.88
C THR A 32 -16.69 3.33 13.97
N LYS A 33 -15.41 2.97 13.81
CA LYS A 33 -14.41 3.06 14.90
C LYS A 33 -13.34 4.12 14.72
N SER A 34 -13.26 4.79 13.57
CA SER A 34 -12.17 5.74 13.34
C SER A 34 -12.63 7.00 12.62
N ASP A 35 -12.34 8.16 13.23
CA ASP A 35 -12.39 9.44 12.54
C ASP A 35 -11.15 9.60 11.67
N LEU A 36 -11.32 10.20 10.49
CA LEU A 36 -10.21 10.53 9.62
C LEU A 36 -9.31 11.59 10.26
N SER A 37 -8.01 11.43 10.07
CA SER A 37 -7.03 12.44 10.47
C SER A 37 -7.37 13.80 9.84
N GLN A 38 -7.24 14.87 10.63
CA GLN A 38 -7.36 16.24 10.10
C GLN A 38 -6.15 16.66 9.27
N ASN A 39 -5.02 15.98 9.41
CA ASN A 39 -3.83 16.17 8.60
C ASN A 39 -3.87 15.24 7.37
N PHE A 40 -3.12 15.61 6.32
CA PHE A 40 -2.84 14.70 5.21
C PHE A 40 -1.88 13.61 5.67
N THR A 41 -2.44 12.60 6.31
CA THR A 41 -1.68 11.52 6.93
C THR A 41 -1.47 10.37 5.94
N MET A 42 -0.20 10.03 5.71
CA MET A 42 0.21 8.88 4.91
C MET A 42 0.84 7.84 5.84
N SER A 43 0.27 6.64 5.95
CA SER A 43 0.74 5.65 6.93
C SER A 43 1.25 4.36 6.29
N HIS A 44 2.36 3.85 6.80
CA HIS A 44 2.83 2.48 6.56
C HIS A 44 2.74 1.67 7.84
N VAL A 45 2.15 0.47 7.75
CA VAL A 45 2.07 -0.45 8.88
C VAL A 45 2.95 -1.66 8.61
N GLY A 46 3.88 -1.91 9.53
CA GLY A 46 4.80 -3.04 9.55
C GLY A 46 6.25 -2.65 9.35
N ILE A 47 7.11 -3.63 9.13
CA ILE A 47 8.56 -3.41 9.03
C ILE A 47 8.91 -2.68 7.72
N VAL A 48 9.66 -1.58 7.84
CA VAL A 48 10.34 -0.92 6.71
C VAL A 48 11.82 -1.25 6.81
N GLY A 49 12.21 -2.41 6.27
CA GLY A 49 13.61 -2.84 6.20
C GLY A 49 14.39 -2.13 5.06
N ALA A 50 15.71 -2.30 5.02
CA ALA A 50 16.58 -1.66 4.02
C ALA A 50 16.12 -1.90 2.57
N ALA A 51 15.68 -3.12 2.22
CA ALA A 51 15.16 -3.43 0.88
C ALA A 51 13.83 -2.72 0.53
N ARG A 52 13.18 -2.07 1.50
CA ARG A 52 11.97 -1.26 1.34
C ARG A 52 12.23 0.23 1.48
N ASN A 53 13.50 0.63 1.59
CA ASN A 53 13.85 2.04 1.63
C ASN A 53 13.62 2.66 0.24
N ALA A 54 12.50 3.33 0.07
CA ALA A 54 12.14 4.02 -1.16
C ALA A 54 12.82 5.40 -1.21
N THR A 55 14.11 5.44 -1.51
CA THR A 55 14.92 6.68 -1.47
C THR A 55 14.32 7.80 -2.31
N LYS A 56 13.84 7.48 -3.52
CA LYS A 56 13.19 8.47 -4.40
C LYS A 56 11.88 9.02 -3.86
N PHE A 57 11.17 8.25 -3.04
CA PHE A 57 9.97 8.72 -2.35
C PHE A 57 10.32 9.76 -1.27
N TRP A 58 11.38 9.54 -0.50
CA TRP A 58 11.84 10.51 0.50
C TRP A 58 12.39 11.78 -0.16
N GLU A 59 13.14 11.65 -1.27
CA GLU A 59 13.58 12.78 -2.08
C GLU A 59 12.39 13.60 -2.61
N ALA A 60 11.37 12.94 -3.18
CA ALA A 60 10.15 13.57 -3.69
C ALA A 60 9.44 14.39 -2.60
N LEU A 61 9.25 13.81 -1.42
CA LEU A 61 8.66 14.51 -0.29
C LEU A 61 9.50 15.69 0.18
N GLY A 62 10.83 15.52 0.27
CA GLY A 62 11.77 16.59 0.65
C GLY A 62 11.77 17.77 -0.33
N GLU A 63 11.52 17.53 -1.62
CA GLU A 63 11.32 18.59 -2.61
C GLU A 63 9.96 19.28 -2.43
N LEU A 64 8.89 18.50 -2.23
CA LEU A 64 7.53 19.04 -2.09
C LEU A 64 7.37 19.93 -0.85
N ILE A 65 7.99 19.57 0.29
CA ILE A 65 7.89 20.40 1.52
C ILE A 65 8.70 21.72 1.40
N LYS A 66 9.63 21.80 0.47
CA LYS A 66 10.44 23.02 0.21
C LYS A 66 9.82 23.92 -0.84
N ASP A 67 8.84 23.45 -1.59
CA ASP A 67 8.16 24.25 -2.61
C ASP A 67 7.21 25.27 -1.94
N GLU A 68 7.54 26.55 -2.06
CA GLU A 68 6.75 27.63 -1.49
C GLU A 68 5.32 27.67 -2.01
N ASN A 69 5.07 27.16 -3.23
CA ASN A 69 3.73 27.03 -3.80
C ASN A 69 2.92 25.89 -3.15
N GLN A 70 3.56 25.05 -2.36
CA GLN A 70 2.97 23.90 -1.66
C GLN A 70 3.00 24.09 -0.13
N SER A 71 2.91 25.32 0.37
CA SER A 71 2.96 25.61 1.81
C SER A 71 1.89 24.86 2.61
N ASP A 72 0.67 24.74 2.08
CA ASP A 72 -0.41 23.96 2.70
C ASP A 72 -0.05 22.49 2.82
N PHE A 73 0.58 21.91 1.79
CA PHE A 73 1.06 20.54 1.81
C PHE A 73 2.07 20.33 2.93
N SER A 74 3.09 21.19 3.01
CA SER A 74 4.11 21.11 4.06
C SER A 74 3.49 21.21 5.45
N ASN A 75 2.55 22.11 5.68
CA ASN A 75 1.89 22.31 6.98
C ASN A 75 1.02 21.11 7.40
N LEU A 76 0.40 20.42 6.44
CA LEU A 76 -0.58 19.37 6.70
C LEU A 76 0.00 17.95 6.55
N LEU A 77 1.17 17.79 5.91
CA LEU A 77 1.80 16.48 5.71
C LEU A 77 2.16 15.84 7.04
N LYS A 78 1.70 14.60 7.23
CA LYS A 78 2.11 13.73 8.31
C LYS A 78 2.35 12.31 7.79
N ILE A 79 3.52 11.76 8.05
CA ILE A 79 3.86 10.38 7.70
C ILE A 79 3.96 9.58 8.98
N ARG A 80 3.29 8.42 9.03
CA ARG A 80 3.33 7.53 10.18
C ARG A 80 3.91 6.18 9.77
N LEU A 81 5.05 5.83 10.35
CA LEU A 81 5.69 4.53 10.17
C LEU A 81 5.43 3.70 11.42
N ILE A 82 4.52 2.73 11.31
CA ILE A 82 4.06 1.94 12.44
C ILE A 82 4.74 0.57 12.40
N GLY A 83 5.70 0.36 13.27
CA GLY A 83 6.52 -0.84 13.36
C GLY A 83 8.01 -0.53 13.35
N GLN A 84 8.81 -1.53 13.03
CA GLN A 84 10.27 -1.39 12.99
C GLN A 84 10.73 -0.71 11.72
N VAL A 85 11.63 0.28 11.84
CA VAL A 85 12.21 1.05 10.74
C VAL A 85 13.72 0.88 10.72
N ASP A 86 14.27 0.53 9.55
CA ASP A 86 15.70 0.36 9.35
C ASP A 86 16.46 1.71 9.39
N ASN A 87 17.72 1.67 9.82
CA ASN A 87 18.57 2.86 9.89
C ASN A 87 18.76 3.56 8.55
N SER A 88 18.77 2.84 7.43
CA SER A 88 18.86 3.43 6.10
C SER A 88 17.66 4.31 5.77
N VAL A 89 16.46 3.94 6.23
CA VAL A 89 15.23 4.73 6.08
C VAL A 89 15.30 5.99 6.93
N LEU A 90 15.75 5.86 8.19
CA LEU A 90 15.96 7.02 9.08
C LEU A 90 16.94 8.02 8.50
N HIS A 91 18.00 7.52 7.89
CA HIS A 91 18.98 8.35 7.18
C HIS A 91 18.35 9.10 6.00
N SER A 92 17.59 8.40 5.16
CA SER A 92 16.88 9.04 4.03
C SER A 92 15.89 10.12 4.49
N ILE A 93 15.15 9.88 5.59
CA ILE A 93 14.23 10.86 6.19
C ILE A 93 15.01 12.11 6.60
N LYS A 94 16.14 11.95 7.28
CA LYS A 94 16.97 13.06 7.75
C LYS A 94 17.61 13.83 6.60
N GLU A 95 18.18 13.16 5.61
CA GLU A 95 18.80 13.80 4.43
C GLU A 95 17.81 14.69 3.66
N ASN A 96 16.52 14.34 3.71
CA ASN A 96 15.47 15.09 3.04
C ASN A 96 14.73 16.09 3.94
N ASN A 97 15.20 16.31 5.20
CA ASN A 97 14.61 17.23 6.19
C ASN A 97 13.16 16.91 6.54
N LEU A 98 12.83 15.62 6.63
CA LEU A 98 11.46 15.13 6.89
C LEU A 98 11.20 14.79 8.36
N GLU A 99 12.16 14.99 9.27
CA GLU A 99 12.04 14.56 10.68
C GLU A 99 10.82 15.17 11.38
N ASN A 100 10.45 16.40 11.04
CA ASN A 100 9.28 17.07 11.62
C ASN A 100 7.94 16.57 11.04
N HIS A 101 7.98 15.85 9.92
CA HIS A 101 6.80 15.31 9.22
C HIS A 101 6.61 13.82 9.47
N VAL A 102 7.62 13.12 10.00
CA VAL A 102 7.60 11.66 10.17
C VAL A 102 7.49 11.29 11.65
N GLU A 103 6.46 10.53 11.98
CA GLU A 103 6.24 9.93 13.28
C GLU A 103 6.55 8.43 13.19
N ILE A 104 7.46 7.93 14.04
CA ILE A 104 7.77 6.51 14.14
C ILE A 104 7.06 5.96 15.37
N ILE A 105 6.14 5.03 15.13
CA ILE A 105 5.31 4.42 16.15
C ILE A 105 5.79 2.97 16.35
N PRO A 106 6.12 2.55 17.56
CA PRO A 106 6.46 1.16 17.84
C PRO A 106 5.35 0.19 17.43
N TYR A 107 5.64 -1.11 17.52
CA TYR A 107 4.63 -2.15 17.34
C TYR A 107 3.38 -1.88 18.17
N ILE A 108 2.22 -1.96 17.52
CA ILE A 108 0.90 -1.84 18.15
C ILE A 108 0.08 -3.12 17.93
N PRO A 109 -0.86 -3.47 18.82
CA PRO A 109 -1.76 -4.61 18.63
C PRO A 109 -2.57 -4.51 17.34
N HIS A 110 -2.90 -5.66 16.74
CA HIS A 110 -3.60 -5.74 15.45
C HIS A 110 -4.91 -4.94 15.40
N GLU A 111 -5.69 -4.95 16.48
CA GLU A 111 -6.94 -4.15 16.58
C GLU A 111 -6.69 -2.65 16.40
N LYS A 112 -5.57 -2.12 16.91
CA LYS A 112 -5.16 -0.73 16.72
C LYS A 112 -4.63 -0.47 15.32
N VAL A 113 -3.97 -1.47 14.69
CA VAL A 113 -3.51 -1.39 13.29
C VAL A 113 -4.66 -1.06 12.36
N ILE A 114 -5.78 -1.73 12.51
CA ILE A 114 -6.97 -1.52 11.69
C ILE A 114 -7.51 -0.09 11.84
N ILE A 115 -7.53 0.45 13.07
CA ILE A 115 -7.93 1.83 13.33
C ILE A 115 -6.98 2.81 12.65
N GLU A 116 -5.67 2.60 12.77
CA GLU A 116 -4.65 3.44 12.13
C GLU A 116 -4.75 3.44 10.61
N GLN A 117 -4.99 2.28 10.01
CA GLN A 117 -5.21 2.16 8.56
C GLN A 117 -6.44 2.95 8.12
N SER A 118 -7.56 2.81 8.84
CA SER A 118 -8.83 3.44 8.49
C SER A 118 -8.83 4.96 8.72
N SER A 119 -8.07 5.47 9.70
CA SER A 119 -7.96 6.90 10.02
C SER A 119 -6.97 7.65 9.13
N SER A 120 -6.12 6.94 8.39
CA SER A 120 -5.13 7.54 7.49
C SER A 120 -5.79 8.06 6.21
N GLN A 121 -5.22 9.13 5.62
CA GLN A 121 -5.69 9.63 4.34
C GLN A 121 -5.21 8.75 3.17
N VAL A 122 -3.98 8.26 3.26
CA VAL A 122 -3.36 7.38 2.26
C VAL A 122 -2.57 6.27 2.97
N LEU A 123 -2.57 5.07 2.41
CA LEU A 123 -1.76 3.96 2.91
C LEU A 123 -0.54 3.75 2.01
N LEU A 124 0.64 3.73 2.61
CA LEU A 124 1.91 3.53 1.92
C LEU A 124 2.27 2.04 1.88
N LEU A 125 2.54 1.52 0.68
CA LEU A 125 2.98 0.15 0.49
C LEU A 125 4.36 0.13 -0.17
N PHE A 126 5.41 -0.16 0.60
CA PHE A 126 6.77 -0.31 0.06
C PHE A 126 7.02 -1.77 -0.32
N VAL A 127 7.22 -2.03 -1.61
CA VAL A 127 7.65 -3.35 -2.12
C VAL A 127 9.16 -3.46 -1.94
N ASN A 128 9.68 -4.66 -1.67
CA ASN A 128 11.14 -4.86 -1.62
C ASN A 128 11.74 -4.55 -3.01
N ASN A 129 12.74 -3.69 -3.06
CA ASN A 129 13.54 -3.49 -4.27
C ASN A 129 14.56 -4.64 -4.39
N SER A 130 14.17 -5.70 -5.07
CA SER A 130 14.92 -6.95 -5.23
C SER A 130 14.62 -7.58 -6.58
N PRO A 131 15.46 -8.50 -7.09
CA PRO A 131 15.27 -9.10 -8.41
C PRO A 131 13.91 -9.78 -8.64
N ASN A 132 13.26 -10.24 -7.57
CA ASN A 132 11.92 -10.86 -7.61
C ASN A 132 10.79 -9.90 -7.21
N ALA A 133 11.02 -8.59 -7.24
CA ALA A 133 10.05 -7.57 -6.81
C ALA A 133 8.69 -7.71 -7.51
N LYS A 134 8.67 -8.11 -8.79
CA LYS A 134 7.43 -8.28 -9.57
C LYS A 134 6.47 -9.29 -8.98
N GLY A 135 6.97 -10.38 -8.42
CA GLY A 135 6.17 -11.43 -7.80
C GLY A 135 5.88 -11.20 -6.32
N ILE A 136 6.33 -10.08 -5.72
CA ILE A 136 6.10 -9.81 -4.31
C ILE A 136 4.68 -9.27 -4.10
N LEU A 137 3.87 -10.09 -3.47
CA LEU A 137 2.52 -9.74 -3.04
C LEU A 137 2.41 -9.91 -1.53
N THR A 138 2.43 -8.80 -0.80
CA THR A 138 2.36 -8.82 0.67
C THR A 138 0.92 -8.95 1.16
N GLY A 139 0.70 -9.64 2.28
CA GLY A 139 -0.63 -9.73 2.89
C GLY A 139 -1.27 -8.38 3.23
N LYS A 140 -0.46 -7.36 3.48
CA LYS A 140 -0.92 -6.00 3.81
C LYS A 140 -1.78 -5.35 2.73
N ILE A 141 -1.54 -5.64 1.44
CA ILE A 141 -2.32 -5.03 0.35
C ILE A 141 -3.81 -5.33 0.51
N PHE A 142 -4.14 -6.56 0.95
CA PHE A 142 -5.53 -6.99 1.12
C PHE A 142 -6.19 -6.26 2.30
N GLU A 143 -5.48 -6.10 3.42
CA GLU A 143 -5.95 -5.33 4.57
C GLU A 143 -6.13 -3.85 4.21
N TYR A 144 -5.19 -3.28 3.45
CA TYR A 144 -5.24 -1.90 2.98
C TYR A 144 -6.43 -1.66 2.06
N MET A 145 -6.67 -2.54 1.09
CA MET A 145 -7.85 -2.47 0.22
C MET A 145 -9.16 -2.53 1.03
N ALA A 146 -9.22 -3.43 2.01
CA ALA A 146 -10.39 -3.58 2.87
C ALA A 146 -10.64 -2.36 3.76
N SER A 147 -9.60 -1.58 4.13
CA SER A 147 -9.78 -0.33 4.87
C SER A 147 -10.53 0.76 4.09
N GLY A 148 -10.61 0.64 2.75
CA GLY A 148 -11.23 1.62 1.87
C GLY A 148 -10.42 2.92 1.73
N ARG A 149 -9.12 2.93 2.06
CA ARG A 149 -8.23 4.07 1.88
C ARG A 149 -7.39 3.91 0.62
N PRO A 150 -7.10 5.00 -0.12
CA PRO A 150 -6.23 4.91 -1.29
C PRO A 150 -4.84 4.40 -0.90
N ILE A 151 -4.29 3.53 -1.74
CA ILE A 151 -2.97 2.95 -1.55
C ILE A 151 -1.98 3.61 -2.52
N LEU A 152 -0.87 4.13 -2.00
CA LEU A 152 0.28 4.51 -2.80
C LEU A 152 1.37 3.46 -2.60
N ALA A 153 1.55 2.62 -3.61
CA ALA A 153 2.59 1.59 -3.62
C ALA A 153 3.83 2.07 -4.39
N ILE A 154 5.01 1.83 -3.81
CA ILE A 154 6.29 2.04 -4.49
C ILE A 154 6.83 0.66 -4.86
N GLY A 155 6.91 0.39 -6.15
CA GLY A 155 7.26 -0.93 -6.67
C GLY A 155 7.13 -1.04 -8.18
N PRO A 156 7.31 -2.25 -8.76
CA PRO A 156 7.22 -2.45 -10.20
C PRO A 156 5.80 -2.20 -10.73
N LYS A 157 5.67 -1.36 -11.78
CA LYS A 157 4.41 -1.06 -12.45
C LYS A 157 3.81 -2.26 -13.20
N ASP A 158 4.61 -3.29 -13.46
CA ASP A 158 4.25 -4.53 -14.15
C ASP A 158 4.27 -5.76 -13.22
N GLY A 159 4.25 -5.54 -11.91
CA GLY A 159 4.25 -6.59 -10.90
C GLY A 159 2.85 -6.97 -10.39
N ASP A 160 2.78 -8.03 -9.61
CA ASP A 160 1.54 -8.57 -9.02
C ASP A 160 0.77 -7.53 -8.18
N THR A 161 1.49 -6.67 -7.46
CA THR A 161 0.91 -5.54 -6.72
C THR A 161 0.16 -4.58 -7.67
N ALA A 162 0.74 -4.27 -8.84
CA ALA A 162 0.13 -3.39 -9.82
C ALA A 162 -1.14 -4.01 -10.42
N ILE A 163 -1.11 -5.31 -10.73
CA ILE A 163 -2.28 -6.05 -11.24
C ILE A 163 -3.47 -5.91 -10.27
N ILE A 164 -3.24 -6.15 -8.98
CA ILE A 164 -4.32 -6.06 -7.98
C ILE A 164 -4.83 -4.64 -7.81
N LEU A 165 -3.94 -3.64 -7.70
CA LEU A 165 -4.36 -2.26 -7.50
C LEU A 165 -5.10 -1.70 -8.73
N ASP A 166 -4.72 -2.12 -9.94
CA ASP A 166 -5.45 -1.73 -11.15
C ASP A 166 -6.82 -2.42 -11.25
N GLU A 167 -6.90 -3.73 -10.97
CA GLU A 167 -8.19 -4.46 -10.94
C GLU A 167 -9.15 -3.85 -9.93
N THR A 168 -8.69 -3.57 -8.72
CA THR A 168 -9.53 -3.12 -7.61
C THR A 168 -9.73 -1.61 -7.56
N LYS A 169 -9.01 -0.84 -8.37
CA LYS A 169 -8.98 0.64 -8.32
C LYS A 169 -8.69 1.18 -6.90
N ALA A 170 -7.98 0.37 -6.09
CA ALA A 170 -7.71 0.71 -4.69
C ALA A 170 -6.50 1.65 -4.51
N GLY A 171 -5.73 1.92 -5.57
CA GLY A 171 -4.56 2.79 -5.44
C GLY A 171 -3.70 2.86 -6.69
N PHE A 172 -2.46 3.30 -6.48
CA PHE A 172 -1.49 3.58 -7.53
C PHE A 172 -0.19 2.86 -7.26
N VAL A 173 0.50 2.41 -8.32
CA VAL A 173 1.87 1.92 -8.22
C VAL A 173 2.79 2.86 -8.99
N ILE A 174 3.82 3.36 -8.30
CA ILE A 174 4.86 4.20 -8.90
C ILE A 174 6.18 3.44 -8.83
N ASP A 175 6.93 3.44 -9.94
CA ASP A 175 8.21 2.75 -10.00
C ASP A 175 9.22 3.32 -9.00
N PHE A 176 10.16 2.46 -8.54
CA PHE A 176 11.18 2.83 -7.54
C PHE A 176 11.98 4.09 -7.91
N GLU A 177 12.22 4.32 -9.21
CA GLU A 177 13.04 5.44 -9.70
C GLU A 177 12.22 6.62 -10.25
N ASP A 178 10.89 6.50 -10.32
CA ASP A 178 10.01 7.53 -10.90
C ASP A 178 9.65 8.62 -9.87
N LYS A 179 10.66 9.43 -9.49
CA LYS A 179 10.47 10.50 -8.50
C LYS A 179 9.41 11.53 -8.92
N GLU A 180 9.36 11.91 -10.19
CA GLU A 180 8.37 12.87 -10.69
C GLU A 180 6.95 12.27 -10.68
N GLY A 181 6.80 11.00 -11.02
CA GLY A 181 5.54 10.28 -10.86
C GLY A 181 5.07 10.24 -9.41
N MET A 182 6.00 10.06 -8.46
CA MET A 182 5.69 10.12 -7.02
C MET A 182 5.19 11.50 -6.61
N LYS A 183 5.89 12.58 -7.00
CA LYS A 183 5.50 13.97 -6.69
C LYS A 183 4.10 14.28 -7.22
N ASN A 184 3.86 14.00 -8.50
CA ASN A 184 2.59 14.26 -9.15
C ASN A 184 1.44 13.50 -8.48
N THR A 185 1.65 12.21 -8.17
CA THR A 185 0.64 11.39 -7.50
C THR A 185 0.36 11.86 -6.08
N ILE A 186 1.38 12.25 -5.32
CA ILE A 186 1.23 12.77 -3.96
C ILE A 186 0.43 14.08 -3.97
N ILE A 187 0.72 15.00 -4.90
CA ILE A 187 -0.01 16.26 -5.02
C ILE A 187 -1.45 16.05 -5.48
N ASP A 188 -1.71 15.13 -6.42
CA ASP A 188 -3.08 14.78 -6.80
C ASP A 188 -3.89 14.22 -5.61
N LEU A 189 -3.29 13.33 -4.82
CA LEU A 189 -3.89 12.80 -3.59
C LEU A 189 -4.13 13.92 -2.56
N PHE A 190 -3.19 14.85 -2.40
CA PHE A 190 -3.35 15.99 -1.50
C PHE A 190 -4.48 16.93 -1.94
N ASN A 191 -4.61 17.21 -3.24
CA ASN A 191 -5.69 18.03 -3.78
C ASN A 191 -7.06 17.35 -3.54
N LYS A 192 -7.17 16.06 -3.80
CA LYS A 192 -8.37 15.27 -3.47
C LYS A 192 -8.68 15.26 -1.97
N TYR A 193 -7.65 15.25 -1.11
CA TYR A 193 -7.83 15.40 0.33
C TYR A 193 -8.46 16.77 0.67
N LYS A 194 -7.94 17.87 0.14
CA LYS A 194 -8.50 19.22 0.36
C LYS A 194 -9.97 19.34 -0.09
N GLU A 195 -10.33 18.60 -1.14
CA GLU A 195 -11.68 18.55 -1.67
C GLU A 195 -12.60 17.52 -0.98
N ASN A 196 -12.11 16.82 0.05
CA ASN A 196 -12.81 15.70 0.71
C ASN A 196 -13.20 14.56 -0.26
N GLN A 197 -12.40 14.33 -1.30
CA GLN A 197 -12.64 13.33 -2.34
C GLN A 197 -11.73 12.09 -2.21
N LEU A 198 -10.93 11.99 -1.14
CA LEU A 198 -10.09 10.81 -0.87
C LEU A 198 -10.90 9.64 -0.32
N VAL A 199 -11.73 9.06 -1.15
CA VAL A 199 -12.47 7.84 -0.82
C VAL A 199 -12.24 6.83 -1.93
N THR A 200 -11.74 5.65 -1.60
CA THR A 200 -11.87 4.51 -2.52
C THR A 200 -13.30 3.99 -2.40
N GLN A 201 -13.97 3.90 -3.50
CA GLN A 201 -15.30 3.30 -3.51
C GLN A 201 -15.18 1.82 -3.14
N LYS A 202 -16.02 1.37 -2.22
CA LYS A 202 -16.23 -0.06 -1.99
C LYS A 202 -16.72 -0.67 -3.31
N ASN A 203 -15.96 -1.60 -3.86
CA ASN A 203 -16.35 -2.26 -5.10
C ASN A 203 -16.26 -3.79 -4.96
N GLU A 204 -17.01 -4.49 -5.77
CA GLU A 204 -17.06 -5.96 -5.81
C GLU A 204 -15.68 -6.61 -6.06
N PHE A 205 -14.77 -5.89 -6.72
CA PHE A 205 -13.42 -6.39 -6.97
C PHE A 205 -12.58 -6.52 -5.70
N VAL A 206 -12.81 -5.68 -4.69
CA VAL A 206 -12.16 -5.83 -3.37
C VAL A 206 -12.73 -7.04 -2.63
N GLU A 207 -14.05 -7.27 -2.73
CA GLU A 207 -14.71 -8.41 -2.08
C GLU A 207 -14.21 -9.77 -2.59
N LYS A 208 -13.78 -9.86 -3.85
CA LYS A 208 -13.10 -11.04 -4.42
C LYS A 208 -11.95 -11.52 -3.54
N TYR A 209 -11.22 -10.59 -2.91
CA TYR A 209 -10.07 -10.89 -2.06
C TYR A 209 -10.41 -11.12 -0.58
N SER A 210 -11.68 -11.30 -0.22
CA SER A 210 -12.03 -11.82 1.10
C SER A 210 -11.60 -13.29 1.22
N ARG A 211 -11.11 -13.71 2.39
CA ARG A 211 -10.73 -15.12 2.61
C ARG A 211 -11.90 -16.08 2.37
N GLN A 212 -13.13 -15.64 2.64
CA GLN A 212 -14.31 -16.43 2.36
C GLN A 212 -14.44 -16.73 0.85
N ASN A 213 -14.33 -15.71 0.00
CA ASN A 213 -14.45 -15.88 -1.45
C ASN A 213 -13.27 -16.69 -2.02
N LEU A 214 -12.05 -16.43 -1.55
CA LEU A 214 -10.87 -17.19 -1.95
C LEU A 214 -10.96 -18.68 -1.53
N ALA A 215 -11.51 -18.97 -0.35
CA ALA A 215 -11.77 -20.35 0.07
C ALA A 215 -12.79 -21.04 -0.84
N ALA A 216 -13.85 -20.34 -1.25
CA ALA A 216 -14.82 -20.88 -2.19
C ALA A 216 -14.19 -21.16 -3.58
N GLU A 217 -13.29 -20.29 -4.04
CA GLU A 217 -12.52 -20.48 -5.27
C GLU A 217 -11.61 -21.73 -5.18
N TYR A 218 -10.93 -21.88 -4.05
CA TYR A 218 -10.09 -23.06 -3.78
C TYR A 218 -10.88 -24.36 -3.79
N VAL A 219 -12.08 -24.38 -3.18
CA VAL A 219 -12.98 -25.56 -3.20
C VAL A 219 -13.42 -25.91 -4.63
N LYS A 220 -13.73 -24.91 -5.46
CA LYS A 220 -14.06 -25.14 -6.88
C LYS A 220 -12.91 -25.82 -7.63
N LEU A 221 -11.68 -25.33 -7.42
CA LEU A 221 -10.49 -25.90 -8.05
C LEU A 221 -10.27 -27.35 -7.61
N LEU A 222 -10.38 -27.66 -6.31
CA LEU A 222 -10.25 -29.04 -5.82
C LEU A 222 -11.28 -29.99 -6.43
N ASN A 223 -12.52 -29.54 -6.60
CA ASN A 223 -13.58 -30.35 -7.21
C ASN A 223 -13.32 -30.62 -8.71
N GLN A 224 -12.64 -29.71 -9.41
CA GLN A 224 -12.24 -29.92 -10.82
C GLN A 224 -11.12 -30.94 -10.98
N ILE A 225 -10.21 -31.02 -10.02
CA ILE A 225 -9.09 -31.98 -10.04
C ILE A 225 -9.57 -33.39 -9.69
N ASN A 226 -10.64 -33.54 -8.90
CA ASN A 226 -11.16 -34.83 -8.43
C ASN A 226 -12.22 -35.46 -9.38
N ASN A 227 -12.60 -34.77 -10.46
CA ASN A 227 -13.48 -35.27 -11.51
C ASN A 227 -12.66 -35.58 -12.79
#